data_dbed8fbe7d7bb9979e1c68b677a6a06f
#
_entry.id   dbed8fbe7d7bb9979e1c68b677a6a06f
#
_cell.length_a   1.000
_cell.length_b   1.000
_cell.length_c   1.000
_cell.angle_alpha   90.00
_cell.angle_beta   90.00
_cell.angle_gamma   90.00
#
_symmetry.space_group_name_H-M   'P 1'
#
loop_
_entity.id
_entity.type
_entity.pdbx_description
1 polymer ?
#
loop_
_entity_poly.entity_id
_entity_poly.type
_entity_poly.pdbx_seq_one_letter_code
_entity_poly.pdbx_strand_id
1 'polypeptide(L)'
;MSSWESYVRKVVPYVPGEQPQEQHMIKLNTNENPYPPAPGVIRALKEFDTDRLRLYPEPTCKVLVDAIAEYYGLKSSQVFVGVGSDDVLAMIFMTFFNSKTPVWFPDITYSFYDVWADMLRIPYEVKPLDENFQIVKEDYYGENGGVVFPNPNAPTGILMPLSEIEDIIQHNRNVIVVVDEAYIDFGGESALPLIEKYDNLLVVQTFSKSRSMAGMRIGYAMGNEKLIKYINDVKYSFNSYTMNQTALALGVEAIKDKAYFEETSQRVIATREWTKQELTKLGFSFGDSMSNFIFATHERVSAKELFEALKKEHIFVRYFSKERISNYLRISIGTKEEMEELIRFLKNYLQ
;
A
#
# COMPACT_ATOMS: atom_id res chain seq x y z
N MET A 1 16.52 -16.98 -33.15
CA MET A 1 15.97 -17.20 -31.79
C MET A 1 15.83 -18.71 -31.58
N SER A 2 16.19 -19.21 -30.38
CA SER A 2 15.98 -20.62 -30.06
C SER A 2 14.47 -20.93 -30.03
N SER A 3 14.06 -22.14 -30.44
CA SER A 3 12.63 -22.49 -30.56
C SER A 3 11.84 -22.32 -29.23
N TRP A 4 12.49 -22.51 -28.05
CA TRP A 4 11.86 -22.36 -26.75
C TRP A 4 11.57 -20.89 -26.38
N GLU A 5 12.28 -19.89 -26.96
CA GLU A 5 12.06 -18.46 -26.66
C GLU A 5 10.66 -17.97 -27.07
N SER A 6 10.04 -18.65 -28.06
CA SER A 6 8.65 -18.35 -28.47
C SER A 6 7.60 -18.72 -27.41
N TYR A 7 7.97 -19.61 -26.47
CA TYR A 7 7.08 -20.06 -25.37
C TYR A 7 7.31 -19.33 -24.07
N VAL A 8 8.32 -18.43 -24.00
CA VAL A 8 8.59 -17.64 -22.79
C VAL A 8 7.49 -16.60 -22.60
N ARG A 9 6.94 -16.54 -21.39
CA ARG A 9 6.02 -15.45 -21.00
C ARG A 9 6.80 -14.13 -20.97
N LYS A 10 6.44 -13.21 -21.84
CA LYS A 10 7.02 -11.87 -21.85
C LYS A 10 6.12 -10.95 -21.00
N VAL A 11 6.73 -10.28 -20.06
CA VAL A 11 6.07 -9.29 -19.18
C VAL A 11 6.92 -8.02 -19.11
N VAL A 12 6.28 -6.89 -18.88
CA VAL A 12 6.94 -5.65 -18.51
C VAL A 12 6.96 -5.62 -16.97
N PRO A 13 8.12 -5.77 -16.32
CA PRO A 13 8.16 -5.84 -14.86
C PRO A 13 7.90 -4.47 -14.22
N TYR A 14 7.40 -4.48 -13.00
CA TYR A 14 7.36 -3.31 -12.15
C TYR A 14 8.78 -2.75 -11.92
N VAL A 15 8.90 -1.42 -11.96
CA VAL A 15 10.16 -0.73 -11.65
C VAL A 15 10.10 -0.20 -10.22
N PRO A 16 10.82 -0.82 -9.27
CA PRO A 16 10.81 -0.39 -7.88
C PRO A 16 11.44 1.01 -7.73
N GLY A 17 11.11 1.69 -6.63
CA GLY A 17 11.80 2.90 -6.23
C GLY A 17 13.28 2.63 -5.95
N GLU A 18 14.12 3.62 -6.19
CA GLU A 18 15.53 3.55 -5.86
C GLU A 18 15.71 3.20 -4.36
N GLN A 19 16.63 2.28 -4.07
CA GLN A 19 17.02 1.90 -2.72
C GLN A 19 18.45 2.39 -2.46
N PRO A 20 18.62 3.68 -2.09
CA PRO A 20 19.94 4.22 -1.80
C PRO A 20 20.57 3.51 -0.59
N GLN A 21 21.89 3.30 -0.62
CA GLN A 21 22.66 2.68 0.45
C GLN A 21 23.78 3.61 0.93
N GLU A 22 23.48 4.89 0.99
CA GLU A 22 24.45 5.92 1.40
C GLU A 22 24.43 6.08 2.93
N GLN A 23 25.56 6.44 3.48
CA GLN A 23 25.65 6.87 4.88
C GLN A 23 25.10 8.30 4.99
N HIS A 24 24.31 8.61 6.04
CA HIS A 24 23.74 9.94 6.31
C HIS A 24 22.78 10.47 5.23
N MET A 25 21.90 9.62 4.73
CA MET A 25 20.83 10.01 3.79
C MET A 25 19.50 10.29 4.50
N ILE A 26 18.69 11.13 3.89
CA ILE A 26 17.27 11.32 4.24
C ILE A 26 16.43 10.57 3.19
N LYS A 27 15.79 9.47 3.61
CA LYS A 27 15.10 8.56 2.70
C LYS A 27 13.58 8.76 2.73
N LEU A 28 13.06 9.55 1.79
CA LEU A 28 11.66 9.94 1.67
C LEU A 28 11.01 9.46 0.35
N ASN A 29 11.41 8.29 -0.17
CA ASN A 29 11.01 7.86 -1.52
C ASN A 29 10.14 6.60 -1.58
N THR A 30 10.08 5.77 -0.53
CA THR A 30 9.38 4.47 -0.55
C THR A 30 8.30 4.30 0.52
N ASN A 31 7.89 5.42 1.13
CA ASN A 31 6.79 5.47 2.11
C ASN A 31 7.01 4.53 3.31
N GLU A 32 8.26 4.37 3.74
CA GLU A 32 8.57 3.66 4.97
C GLU A 32 8.17 4.50 6.19
N ASN A 33 7.89 3.85 7.31
CA ASN A 33 7.66 4.55 8.56
C ASN A 33 9.00 5.03 9.13
N PRO A 34 9.12 6.28 9.59
CA PRO A 34 10.38 6.79 10.14
C PRO A 34 10.70 6.27 11.54
N TYR A 35 9.74 5.64 12.20
CA TYR A 35 9.91 5.10 13.55
C TYR A 35 10.19 3.60 13.51
N PRO A 36 10.95 3.04 14.48
CA PRO A 36 11.22 1.61 14.54
C PRO A 36 9.92 0.80 14.78
N PRO A 37 9.94 -0.53 14.58
CA PRO A 37 8.82 -1.38 14.97
C PRO A 37 8.60 -1.36 16.50
N ALA A 38 7.42 -1.81 16.93
CA ALA A 38 7.01 -1.84 18.32
C ALA A 38 8.04 -2.52 19.24
N PRO A 39 8.22 -2.08 20.50
CA PRO A 39 9.19 -2.67 21.43
C PRO A 39 9.05 -4.17 21.62
N GLY A 40 7.81 -4.70 21.56
CA GLY A 40 7.53 -6.14 21.60
C GLY A 40 8.16 -6.90 20.44
N VAL A 41 8.13 -6.32 19.23
CA VAL A 41 8.78 -6.89 18.03
C VAL A 41 10.29 -7.02 18.24
N ILE A 42 10.92 -5.99 18.79
CA ILE A 42 12.37 -5.98 19.04
C ILE A 42 12.75 -7.05 20.06
N ARG A 43 11.95 -7.21 21.14
CA ARG A 43 12.17 -8.27 22.13
C ARG A 43 12.01 -9.66 21.52
N ALA A 44 10.90 -9.91 20.83
CA ALA A 44 10.62 -11.20 20.21
C ALA A 44 11.67 -11.61 19.18
N LEU A 45 12.25 -10.65 18.43
CA LEU A 45 13.33 -10.92 17.49
C LEU A 45 14.61 -11.37 18.23
N LYS A 46 14.95 -10.74 19.37
CA LYS A 46 16.15 -11.09 20.17
C LYS A 46 16.00 -12.44 20.86
N GLU A 47 14.79 -12.80 21.23
CA GLU A 47 14.44 -14.04 21.95
C GLU A 47 14.05 -15.18 21.00
N PHE A 48 14.08 -14.94 19.68
CA PHE A 48 13.65 -15.93 18.69
C PHE A 48 14.55 -17.16 18.75
N ASP A 49 13.94 -18.32 18.95
CA ASP A 49 14.64 -19.61 18.92
C ASP A 49 15.07 -19.97 17.48
N THR A 50 16.36 -19.81 17.21
CA THR A 50 16.94 -20.07 15.88
C THR A 50 16.90 -21.53 15.47
N ASP A 51 16.79 -22.48 16.41
CA ASP A 51 16.67 -23.91 16.08
C ASP A 51 15.35 -24.23 15.35
N ARG A 52 14.35 -23.39 15.49
CA ARG A 52 13.10 -23.50 14.77
C ARG A 52 13.24 -23.22 13.27
N LEU A 53 14.28 -22.52 12.82
CA LEU A 53 14.49 -22.19 11.40
C LEU A 53 14.65 -23.43 10.50
N ARG A 54 15.04 -24.59 11.07
CA ARG A 54 15.12 -25.89 10.36
C ARG A 54 13.75 -26.52 10.07
N LEU A 55 12.67 -26.00 10.64
CA LEU A 55 11.31 -26.53 10.48
C LEU A 55 10.50 -25.64 9.55
N TYR A 56 9.60 -26.26 8.77
CA TYR A 56 8.60 -25.49 8.04
C TYR A 56 7.70 -24.69 9.00
N PRO A 57 7.28 -23.46 8.59
CA PRO A 57 6.28 -22.73 9.36
C PRO A 57 4.92 -23.41 9.30
N GLU A 58 4.02 -23.04 10.21
CA GLU A 58 2.64 -23.50 10.18
C GLU A 58 1.93 -22.88 8.96
N PRO A 59 1.37 -23.73 8.03
CA PRO A 59 0.93 -23.27 6.71
C PRO A 59 -0.32 -22.37 6.72
N THR A 60 -1.15 -22.43 7.77
CA THR A 60 -2.37 -21.60 7.89
C THR A 60 -2.10 -20.22 8.46
N CYS A 61 -0.87 -19.94 8.90
CA CYS A 61 -0.49 -18.69 9.58
C CYS A 61 -1.34 -18.41 10.83
N LYS A 62 -1.87 -19.48 11.47
CA LYS A 62 -2.93 -19.40 12.48
C LYS A 62 -2.65 -18.37 13.58
N VAL A 63 -1.45 -18.34 14.12
CA VAL A 63 -1.11 -17.43 15.24
C VAL A 63 -1.26 -15.94 14.83
N LEU A 64 -0.93 -15.59 13.61
CA LEU A 64 -1.05 -14.22 13.11
C LEU A 64 -2.48 -13.92 12.63
N VAL A 65 -3.12 -14.87 11.97
CA VAL A 65 -4.54 -14.78 11.56
C VAL A 65 -5.42 -14.54 12.77
N ASP A 66 -5.26 -15.33 13.85
CA ASP A 66 -6.02 -15.17 15.09
C ASP A 66 -5.77 -13.81 15.75
N ALA A 67 -4.52 -13.34 15.80
CA ALA A 67 -4.18 -12.05 16.40
C ALA A 67 -4.76 -10.87 15.60
N ILE A 68 -4.76 -10.93 14.26
CA ILE A 68 -5.40 -9.93 13.41
C ILE A 68 -6.93 -9.97 13.58
N ALA A 69 -7.52 -11.16 13.57
CA ALA A 69 -8.97 -11.32 13.78
C ALA A 69 -9.41 -10.75 15.14
N GLU A 70 -8.68 -11.05 16.20
CA GLU A 70 -8.95 -10.49 17.53
C GLU A 70 -8.85 -8.97 17.55
N TYR A 71 -7.82 -8.40 16.91
CA TYR A 71 -7.61 -6.95 16.87
C TYR A 71 -8.77 -6.21 16.18
N TYR A 72 -9.33 -6.79 15.12
CA TYR A 72 -10.45 -6.19 14.37
C TYR A 72 -11.83 -6.69 14.80
N GLY A 73 -11.93 -7.59 15.76
CA GLY A 73 -13.21 -8.18 16.20
C GLY A 73 -13.83 -9.11 15.16
N LEU A 74 -13.03 -9.75 14.31
CA LEU A 74 -13.44 -10.66 13.25
C LEU A 74 -13.28 -12.12 13.67
N LYS A 75 -13.82 -13.04 12.86
CA LYS A 75 -13.48 -14.46 12.93
C LYS A 75 -12.17 -14.71 12.16
N SER A 76 -11.39 -15.70 12.60
CA SER A 76 -10.17 -16.13 11.88
C SER A 76 -10.45 -16.54 10.41
N SER A 77 -11.66 -17.07 10.13
CA SER A 77 -12.11 -17.41 8.78
C SER A 77 -12.38 -16.20 7.87
N GLN A 78 -12.38 -14.99 8.42
CA GLN A 78 -12.53 -13.72 7.68
C GLN A 78 -11.19 -13.04 7.38
N VAL A 79 -10.06 -13.64 7.73
CA VAL A 79 -8.72 -13.07 7.59
C VAL A 79 -7.82 -13.98 6.76
N PHE A 80 -7.14 -13.41 5.78
CA PHE A 80 -6.08 -14.04 4.98
C PHE A 80 -4.77 -13.31 5.21
N VAL A 81 -3.64 -14.01 5.35
CA VAL A 81 -2.30 -13.44 5.52
C VAL A 81 -1.38 -13.89 4.40
N GLY A 82 -0.61 -12.96 3.84
CA GLY A 82 0.37 -13.18 2.77
C GLY A 82 1.67 -12.40 2.94
N VAL A 83 2.60 -12.60 2.02
CA VAL A 83 3.98 -12.03 2.04
C VAL A 83 3.95 -10.57 1.55
N GLY A 84 3.36 -9.68 2.33
CA GLY A 84 3.06 -8.29 1.99
C GLY A 84 1.73 -8.17 1.23
N SER A 85 1.22 -6.93 1.16
CA SER A 85 -0.01 -6.67 0.40
C SER A 85 0.13 -7.00 -1.10
N ASP A 86 1.35 -6.97 -1.65
CA ASP A 86 1.61 -7.37 -3.03
C ASP A 86 1.23 -8.83 -3.29
N ASP A 87 1.65 -9.74 -2.40
CA ASP A 87 1.28 -11.18 -2.48
C ASP A 87 -0.24 -11.37 -2.30
N VAL A 88 -0.82 -10.67 -1.31
CA VAL A 88 -2.26 -10.71 -1.04
C VAL A 88 -3.07 -10.27 -2.26
N LEU A 89 -2.72 -9.13 -2.87
CA LEU A 89 -3.38 -8.61 -4.07
C LEU A 89 -3.17 -9.53 -5.27
N ALA A 90 -1.95 -10.05 -5.49
CA ALA A 90 -1.69 -11.02 -6.55
C ALA A 90 -2.55 -12.29 -6.38
N MET A 91 -2.70 -12.82 -5.15
CA MET A 91 -3.61 -13.93 -4.86
C MET A 91 -5.07 -13.58 -5.18
N ILE A 92 -5.52 -12.37 -4.84
CA ILE A 92 -6.87 -11.87 -5.17
C ILE A 92 -7.07 -11.81 -6.69
N PHE A 93 -6.11 -11.25 -7.45
CA PHE A 93 -6.16 -11.20 -8.91
C PHE A 93 -6.27 -12.61 -9.51
N MET A 94 -5.44 -13.55 -9.06
CA MET A 94 -5.50 -14.94 -9.52
C MET A 94 -6.82 -15.64 -9.18
N THR A 95 -7.41 -15.30 -8.03
CA THR A 95 -8.61 -15.97 -7.54
C THR A 95 -9.87 -15.48 -8.23
N PHE A 96 -10.07 -14.18 -8.38
CA PHE A 96 -11.37 -13.60 -8.69
C PHE A 96 -11.50 -13.00 -10.09
N PHE A 97 -10.42 -12.55 -10.70
CA PHE A 97 -10.50 -11.80 -11.96
C PHE A 97 -10.25 -12.69 -13.19
N ASN A 98 -11.07 -13.74 -13.33
CA ASN A 98 -10.92 -14.76 -14.37
C ASN A 98 -12.00 -14.66 -15.47
N SER A 99 -12.80 -13.59 -15.48
CA SER A 99 -13.81 -13.36 -16.51
C SER A 99 -13.20 -12.76 -17.77
N LYS A 100 -14.00 -12.67 -18.85
CA LYS A 100 -13.61 -11.93 -20.06
C LYS A 100 -13.93 -10.44 -19.98
N THR A 101 -14.67 -10.02 -18.95
CA THR A 101 -15.03 -8.63 -18.70
C THR A 101 -13.86 -7.94 -17.98
N PRO A 102 -13.51 -6.70 -18.36
CA PRO A 102 -12.34 -6.03 -17.82
C PRO A 102 -12.51 -5.67 -16.32
N VAL A 103 -11.42 -5.83 -15.57
CA VAL A 103 -11.29 -5.30 -14.21
C VAL A 103 -11.03 -3.80 -14.29
N TRP A 104 -11.65 -3.01 -13.42
CA TRP A 104 -11.50 -1.57 -13.39
C TRP A 104 -10.65 -1.09 -12.21
N PHE A 105 -9.74 -0.17 -12.49
CA PHE A 105 -8.93 0.51 -11.47
C PHE A 105 -8.50 1.90 -11.98
N PRO A 106 -8.06 2.84 -11.10
CA PRO A 106 -7.67 4.18 -11.52
C PRO A 106 -6.45 4.19 -12.46
N ASP A 107 -6.37 5.18 -13.35
CA ASP A 107 -5.24 5.38 -14.28
C ASP A 107 -3.95 5.82 -13.60
N ILE A 108 -4.09 6.59 -12.52
CA ILE A 108 -2.98 7.05 -11.66
C ILE A 108 -3.18 6.42 -10.28
N THR A 109 -2.59 5.25 -10.08
CA THR A 109 -2.77 4.42 -8.89
C THR A 109 -1.54 3.58 -8.61
N TYR A 110 -1.67 2.58 -7.74
CA TYR A 110 -0.61 1.63 -7.44
C TYR A 110 -0.23 0.82 -8.68
N SER A 111 1.00 1.01 -9.12
CA SER A 111 1.49 0.56 -10.43
C SER A 111 1.81 -0.94 -10.51
N PHE A 112 1.22 -1.76 -9.66
CA PHE A 112 1.25 -3.22 -9.78
C PHE A 112 -0.05 -3.80 -10.35
N TYR A 113 -1.15 -3.06 -10.34
CA TYR A 113 -2.44 -3.60 -10.79
C TYR A 113 -2.40 -3.97 -12.28
N ASP A 114 -1.88 -3.10 -13.13
CA ASP A 114 -1.66 -3.37 -14.56
C ASP A 114 -0.62 -4.49 -14.78
N VAL A 115 0.46 -4.52 -13.99
CA VAL A 115 1.49 -5.57 -14.07
C VAL A 115 0.91 -6.96 -13.77
N TRP A 116 0.07 -7.10 -12.73
CA TRP A 116 -0.58 -8.38 -12.45
C TRP A 116 -1.63 -8.73 -13.51
N ALA A 117 -2.41 -7.75 -13.97
CA ALA A 117 -3.39 -7.98 -15.01
C ALA A 117 -2.72 -8.49 -16.31
N ASP A 118 -1.64 -7.84 -16.75
CA ASP A 118 -0.86 -8.28 -17.92
C ASP A 118 -0.22 -9.65 -17.73
N MET A 119 0.41 -9.88 -16.56
CA MET A 119 1.07 -11.14 -16.25
C MET A 119 0.08 -12.30 -16.25
N LEU A 120 -1.11 -12.09 -15.71
CA LEU A 120 -2.16 -13.10 -15.60
C LEU A 120 -3.09 -13.16 -16.83
N ARG A 121 -2.94 -12.21 -17.78
CA ARG A 121 -3.80 -12.05 -18.97
C ARG A 121 -5.25 -11.74 -18.60
N ILE A 122 -5.44 -10.95 -17.57
CA ILE A 122 -6.72 -10.43 -17.13
C ILE A 122 -7.03 -9.17 -17.96
N PRO A 123 -8.17 -9.09 -18.64
CA PRO A 123 -8.54 -7.85 -19.29
C PRO A 123 -8.80 -6.76 -18.26
N TYR A 124 -8.35 -5.55 -18.52
CA TYR A 124 -8.58 -4.41 -17.62
C TYR A 124 -8.86 -3.13 -18.37
N GLU A 125 -9.48 -2.19 -17.69
CA GLU A 125 -9.72 -0.84 -18.14
C GLU A 125 -9.39 0.14 -17.04
N VAL A 126 -8.60 1.17 -17.34
CA VAL A 126 -8.28 2.22 -16.38
C VAL A 126 -9.33 3.32 -16.38
N LYS A 127 -9.73 3.77 -15.21
CA LYS A 127 -10.68 4.89 -15.02
C LYS A 127 -9.88 6.15 -14.68
N PRO A 128 -10.07 7.24 -15.42
CA PRO A 128 -9.30 8.47 -15.19
C PRO A 128 -9.66 9.08 -13.84
N LEU A 129 -8.65 9.51 -13.09
CA LEU A 129 -8.89 10.44 -11.98
C LEU A 129 -9.31 11.80 -12.53
N ASP A 130 -10.10 12.55 -11.78
CA ASP A 130 -10.48 13.91 -12.14
C ASP A 130 -9.26 14.87 -12.18
N GLU A 131 -9.49 16.16 -12.40
CA GLU A 131 -8.45 17.19 -12.42
C GLU A 131 -7.77 17.41 -11.06
N ASN A 132 -8.44 17.04 -9.95
CA ASN A 132 -7.96 17.10 -8.59
C ASN A 132 -7.37 15.76 -8.11
N PHE A 133 -7.17 14.80 -9.00
CA PHE A 133 -6.71 13.43 -8.70
C PHE A 133 -7.63 12.63 -7.77
N GLN A 134 -8.93 12.92 -7.78
CA GLN A 134 -9.94 12.15 -7.05
C GLN A 134 -10.49 11.03 -7.94
N ILE A 135 -10.87 9.93 -7.32
CA ILE A 135 -11.61 8.85 -7.97
C ILE A 135 -13.05 9.33 -8.19
N VAL A 136 -13.53 9.26 -9.42
CA VAL A 136 -14.92 9.59 -9.78
C VAL A 136 -15.74 8.32 -9.65
N LYS A 137 -16.59 8.22 -8.62
CA LYS A 137 -17.32 6.98 -8.29
C LYS A 137 -18.26 6.51 -9.40
N GLU A 138 -18.85 7.45 -10.15
CA GLU A 138 -19.76 7.18 -11.27
C GLU A 138 -19.07 6.41 -12.41
N ASP A 139 -17.76 6.55 -12.58
CA ASP A 139 -16.98 5.81 -13.59
C ASP A 139 -16.87 4.31 -13.26
N TYR A 140 -17.25 3.92 -12.04
CA TYR A 140 -17.26 2.54 -11.57
C TYR A 140 -18.66 1.91 -11.56
N TYR A 141 -19.65 2.58 -12.18
CA TYR A 141 -20.98 2.03 -12.34
C TYR A 141 -21.11 1.33 -13.71
N GLY A 142 -21.58 0.10 -13.71
CA GLY A 142 -21.79 -0.65 -14.94
C GLY A 142 -21.17 -2.06 -14.93
N GLU A 143 -21.23 -2.72 -16.08
CA GLU A 143 -20.76 -4.10 -16.22
C GLU A 143 -19.22 -4.14 -16.31
N ASN A 144 -18.61 -4.85 -15.37
CA ASN A 144 -17.16 -5.03 -15.28
C ASN A 144 -16.80 -6.41 -14.71
N GLY A 145 -15.51 -6.73 -14.70
CA GLY A 145 -14.97 -8.01 -14.19
C GLY A 145 -14.50 -7.96 -12.74
N GLY A 146 -14.61 -6.80 -12.10
CA GLY A 146 -14.17 -6.50 -10.73
C GLY A 146 -13.64 -5.08 -10.62
N VAL A 147 -13.58 -4.55 -9.41
CA VAL A 147 -13.11 -3.20 -9.11
C VAL A 147 -12.00 -3.26 -8.07
N VAL A 148 -10.89 -2.56 -8.32
CA VAL A 148 -9.77 -2.45 -7.38
C VAL A 148 -9.32 -0.99 -7.29
N PHE A 149 -9.24 -0.44 -6.10
CA PHE A 149 -8.67 0.89 -5.88
C PHE A 149 -8.06 1.03 -4.49
N PRO A 150 -6.98 1.84 -4.36
CA PRO A 150 -6.42 2.16 -3.04
C PRO A 150 -7.23 3.26 -2.36
N ASN A 151 -7.35 3.17 -1.05
CA ASN A 151 -7.92 4.25 -0.23
C ASN A 151 -7.16 4.40 1.09
N PRO A 152 -6.40 5.49 1.29
CA PRO A 152 -6.08 6.59 0.34
C PRO A 152 -5.34 6.14 -0.91
N ASN A 153 -5.60 6.80 -2.07
CA ASN A 153 -4.94 6.45 -3.31
C ASN A 153 -3.43 6.77 -3.28
N ALA A 154 -2.63 5.95 -3.92
CA ALA A 154 -1.21 6.21 -4.13
C ALA A 154 -0.92 6.31 -5.66
N PRO A 155 -0.25 7.37 -6.14
CA PRO A 155 0.64 8.28 -5.38
C PRO A 155 0.00 9.57 -4.85
N THR A 156 -1.29 9.79 -5.03
CA THR A 156 -1.94 11.09 -4.76
C THR A 156 -2.16 11.38 -3.28
N GLY A 157 -2.34 10.34 -2.45
CA GLY A 157 -2.62 10.44 -1.02
C GLY A 157 -4.07 10.80 -0.68
N ILE A 158 -4.93 10.97 -1.68
CA ILE A 158 -6.30 11.44 -1.51
C ILE A 158 -7.19 10.31 -1.02
N LEU A 159 -8.01 10.62 -0.01
CA LEU A 159 -8.98 9.72 0.60
C LEU A 159 -10.35 9.90 -0.05
N MET A 160 -10.98 8.80 -0.46
CA MET A 160 -12.40 8.75 -0.83
C MET A 160 -13.23 8.55 0.44
N PRO A 161 -14.33 9.29 0.64
CA PRO A 161 -15.25 9.08 1.76
C PRO A 161 -15.86 7.68 1.76
N LEU A 162 -16.08 7.11 2.95
CA LEU A 162 -16.66 5.76 3.11
C LEU A 162 -18.02 5.62 2.42
N SER A 163 -18.84 6.66 2.40
CA SER A 163 -20.13 6.67 1.71
C SER A 163 -20.02 6.51 0.18
N GLU A 164 -18.94 7.03 -0.42
CA GLU A 164 -18.69 6.88 -1.87
C GLU A 164 -18.13 5.48 -2.18
N ILE A 165 -17.31 4.93 -1.29
CA ILE A 165 -16.87 3.54 -1.38
C ILE A 165 -18.07 2.60 -1.32
N GLU A 166 -18.97 2.83 -0.38
CA GLU A 166 -20.20 2.04 -0.24
C GLU A 166 -21.08 2.13 -1.48
N ASP A 167 -21.17 3.30 -2.09
CA ASP A 167 -21.93 3.52 -3.33
C ASP A 167 -21.32 2.73 -4.51
N ILE A 168 -20.01 2.73 -4.66
CA ILE A 168 -19.31 1.86 -5.65
C ILE A 168 -19.66 0.38 -5.39
N ILE A 169 -19.59 -0.09 -4.15
CA ILE A 169 -19.90 -1.49 -3.81
C ILE A 169 -21.35 -1.84 -4.18
N GLN A 170 -22.29 -0.93 -3.92
CA GLN A 170 -23.70 -1.13 -4.23
C GLN A 170 -23.96 -1.30 -5.73
N HIS A 171 -23.24 -0.58 -6.59
CA HIS A 171 -23.34 -0.68 -8.04
C HIS A 171 -22.60 -1.90 -8.62
N ASN A 172 -21.82 -2.61 -7.80
CA ASN A 172 -20.95 -3.72 -8.22
C ASN A 172 -21.25 -5.05 -7.50
N ARG A 173 -22.53 -5.32 -7.15
CA ARG A 173 -22.92 -6.47 -6.33
C ARG A 173 -22.58 -7.85 -6.91
N ASN A 174 -22.38 -7.96 -8.21
CA ASN A 174 -22.14 -9.21 -8.92
C ASN A 174 -20.66 -9.49 -9.18
N VAL A 175 -19.75 -8.61 -8.75
CA VAL A 175 -18.31 -8.73 -8.92
C VAL A 175 -17.59 -8.40 -7.61
N ILE A 176 -16.32 -8.77 -7.51
CA ILE A 176 -15.51 -8.46 -6.33
C ILE A 176 -15.04 -7.00 -6.37
N VAL A 177 -15.21 -6.31 -5.26
CA VAL A 177 -14.64 -4.99 -5.00
C VAL A 177 -13.52 -5.12 -3.99
N VAL A 178 -12.33 -4.61 -4.33
CA VAL A 178 -11.14 -4.62 -3.48
C VAL A 178 -10.78 -3.19 -3.12
N VAL A 179 -10.74 -2.90 -1.82
CA VAL A 179 -10.24 -1.63 -1.28
C VAL A 179 -8.86 -1.89 -0.68
N ASP A 180 -7.82 -1.32 -1.32
CA ASP A 180 -6.45 -1.43 -0.85
C ASP A 180 -6.16 -0.29 0.14
N GLU A 181 -6.13 -0.63 1.41
CA GLU A 181 -5.97 0.29 2.53
C GLU A 181 -4.54 0.35 3.09
N ALA A 182 -3.54 0.27 2.23
CA ALA A 182 -2.14 0.30 2.66
C ALA A 182 -1.77 1.54 3.49
N TYR A 183 -2.51 2.62 3.40
CA TYR A 183 -2.24 3.91 4.07
C TYR A 183 -3.36 4.39 4.98
N ILE A 184 -4.40 3.59 5.23
CA ILE A 184 -5.63 4.00 5.93
C ILE A 184 -5.36 4.51 7.35
N ASP A 185 -4.36 3.98 8.01
CA ASP A 185 -4.01 4.28 9.41
C ASP A 185 -3.49 5.71 9.64
N PHE A 186 -3.27 6.47 8.57
CA PHE A 186 -2.75 7.84 8.65
C PHE A 186 -3.84 8.92 8.58
N GLY A 187 -5.07 8.59 8.99
CA GLY A 187 -6.17 9.53 9.15
C GLY A 187 -7.42 9.20 8.33
N GLY A 188 -7.44 8.08 7.61
CA GLY A 188 -8.63 7.62 6.89
C GLY A 188 -9.59 6.81 7.75
N GLU A 189 -10.81 6.63 7.23
CA GLU A 189 -11.81 5.71 7.76
C GLU A 189 -11.85 4.44 6.91
N SER A 190 -11.68 3.28 7.56
CA SER A 190 -11.62 1.99 6.88
C SER A 190 -12.99 1.52 6.36
N ALA A 191 -12.98 0.90 5.19
CA ALA A 191 -14.13 0.19 4.65
C ALA A 191 -14.42 -1.16 5.35
N LEU A 192 -13.59 -1.56 6.32
CA LEU A 192 -13.73 -2.84 7.01
C LEU A 192 -15.14 -3.08 7.59
N PRO A 193 -15.84 -2.12 8.23
CA PRO A 193 -17.20 -2.37 8.73
C PRO A 193 -18.18 -2.79 7.64
N LEU A 194 -17.93 -2.47 6.38
CA LEU A 194 -18.82 -2.81 5.27
C LEU A 194 -18.77 -4.30 4.89
N ILE A 195 -17.78 -5.08 5.32
CA ILE A 195 -17.72 -6.53 5.01
C ILE A 195 -18.88 -7.31 5.65
N GLU A 196 -19.48 -6.80 6.72
CA GLU A 196 -20.67 -7.41 7.33
C GLU A 196 -21.92 -7.22 6.48
N LYS A 197 -21.95 -6.16 5.66
CA LYS A 197 -23.08 -5.80 4.80
C LYS A 197 -22.90 -6.31 3.36
N TYR A 198 -21.66 -6.44 2.90
CA TYR A 198 -21.33 -6.75 1.51
C TYR A 198 -20.40 -7.96 1.40
N ASP A 199 -20.94 -9.07 0.93
CA ASP A 199 -20.25 -10.35 0.80
C ASP A 199 -19.25 -10.40 -0.37
N ASN A 200 -19.21 -9.36 -1.21
CA ASN A 200 -18.31 -9.19 -2.35
C ASN A 200 -17.18 -8.18 -2.10
N LEU A 201 -17.01 -7.68 -0.87
CA LEU A 201 -15.97 -6.74 -0.50
C LEU A 201 -14.76 -7.47 0.11
N LEU A 202 -13.56 -7.08 -0.35
CA LEU A 202 -12.27 -7.39 0.28
C LEU A 202 -11.55 -6.09 0.65
N VAL A 203 -11.09 -6.01 1.90
CA VAL A 203 -10.23 -4.93 2.40
C VAL A 203 -8.83 -5.48 2.59
N VAL A 204 -7.83 -4.85 1.97
CA VAL A 204 -6.43 -5.27 2.03
C VAL A 204 -5.62 -4.25 2.82
N GLN A 205 -4.82 -4.72 3.77
CA GLN A 205 -3.94 -3.87 4.58
C GLN A 205 -2.54 -4.47 4.70
N THR A 206 -1.58 -3.71 5.26
CA THR A 206 -0.18 -4.12 5.34
C THR A 206 0.49 -3.64 6.64
N PHE A 207 1.47 -4.40 7.11
CA PHE A 207 2.35 -3.97 8.19
C PHE A 207 3.52 -3.09 7.72
N SER A 208 3.66 -2.93 6.41
CA SER A 208 4.81 -2.23 5.82
C SER A 208 4.84 -0.73 6.11
N LYS A 209 3.70 -0.11 6.44
CA LYS A 209 3.57 1.34 6.59
C LYS A 209 3.41 1.73 8.06
N SER A 210 2.21 1.70 8.58
CA SER A 210 1.90 2.18 9.94
C SER A 210 2.57 1.36 11.05
N ARG A 211 2.83 0.07 10.84
CA ARG A 211 3.46 -0.82 11.83
C ARG A 211 4.97 -0.98 11.69
N SER A 212 5.62 -0.18 10.81
CA SER A 212 7.09 -0.13 10.67
C SER A 212 7.75 -1.46 10.31
N MET A 213 7.07 -2.34 9.56
CA MET A 213 7.54 -3.69 9.29
C MET A 213 7.68 -4.00 7.79
N ALA A 214 8.05 -3.00 6.98
CA ALA A 214 8.22 -3.17 5.54
C ALA A 214 9.19 -4.33 5.19
N GLY A 215 10.29 -4.48 5.93
CA GLY A 215 11.27 -5.54 5.76
C GLY A 215 10.77 -6.95 6.13
N MET A 216 9.70 -7.07 6.92
CA MET A 216 9.14 -8.37 7.33
C MET A 216 8.13 -8.95 6.35
N ARG A 217 7.68 -8.14 5.38
CA ARG A 217 6.76 -8.59 4.33
C ARG A 217 5.49 -9.25 4.89
N ILE A 218 4.64 -8.48 5.58
CA ILE A 218 3.36 -8.94 6.10
C ILE A 218 2.24 -8.09 5.50
N GLY A 219 1.29 -8.74 4.82
CA GLY A 219 0.05 -8.15 4.35
C GLY A 219 -1.12 -9.07 4.66
N TYR A 220 -2.32 -8.55 4.65
CA TYR A 220 -3.51 -9.33 4.93
C TYR A 220 -4.74 -8.78 4.20
N ALA A 221 -5.71 -9.66 3.95
CA ALA A 221 -7.02 -9.32 3.46
C ALA A 221 -8.09 -9.72 4.48
N MET A 222 -9.15 -8.93 4.55
CA MET A 222 -10.31 -9.16 5.40
C MET A 222 -11.57 -9.11 4.53
N GLY A 223 -12.51 -10.03 4.78
CA GLY A 223 -13.73 -10.12 4.00
C GLY A 223 -14.63 -11.28 4.43
N ASN A 224 -15.63 -11.59 3.63
CA ASN A 224 -16.50 -12.72 3.86
C ASN A 224 -15.73 -14.05 3.90
N GLU A 225 -16.09 -14.96 4.80
CA GLU A 225 -15.43 -16.26 5.00
C GLU A 225 -15.29 -17.06 3.69
N LYS A 226 -16.28 -16.97 2.81
CA LYS A 226 -16.26 -17.64 1.50
C LYS A 226 -15.18 -17.08 0.57
N LEU A 227 -14.98 -15.77 0.57
CA LEU A 227 -13.92 -15.13 -0.23
C LEU A 227 -12.55 -15.54 0.30
N ILE A 228 -12.36 -15.49 1.61
CA ILE A 228 -11.10 -15.87 2.27
C ILE A 228 -10.77 -17.34 2.01
N LYS A 229 -11.79 -18.23 2.01
CA LYS A 229 -11.59 -19.63 1.64
C LYS A 229 -11.07 -19.77 0.20
N TYR A 230 -11.64 -19.07 -0.77
CA TYR A 230 -11.18 -19.14 -2.16
C TYR A 230 -9.74 -18.64 -2.34
N ILE A 231 -9.36 -17.56 -1.66
CA ILE A 231 -7.97 -17.08 -1.69
C ILE A 231 -7.01 -18.14 -1.11
N ASN A 232 -7.39 -18.77 0.00
CA ASN A 232 -6.62 -19.87 0.59
C ASN A 232 -6.50 -21.08 -0.35
N ASP A 233 -7.56 -21.47 -1.06
CA ASP A 233 -7.52 -22.58 -2.01
C ASP A 233 -6.48 -22.30 -3.13
N VAL A 234 -6.41 -21.07 -3.64
CA VAL A 234 -5.42 -20.64 -4.63
C VAL A 234 -4.01 -20.59 -4.02
N LYS A 235 -3.86 -19.98 -2.83
CA LYS A 235 -2.58 -19.92 -2.11
C LYS A 235 -2.00 -21.32 -1.91
N TYR A 236 -2.78 -22.29 -1.41
CA TYR A 236 -2.31 -23.66 -1.20
C TYR A 236 -1.97 -24.39 -2.49
N SER A 237 -2.58 -24.00 -3.60
CA SER A 237 -2.28 -24.55 -4.93
C SER A 237 -1.04 -23.93 -5.57
N PHE A 238 -0.67 -22.71 -5.16
CA PHE A 238 0.47 -21.96 -5.69
C PHE A 238 1.72 -22.09 -4.81
N ASN A 239 1.62 -21.75 -3.51
CA ASN A 239 2.69 -21.89 -2.52
C ASN A 239 2.10 -22.01 -1.11
N SER A 240 2.13 -23.21 -0.52
CA SER A 240 1.48 -23.48 0.76
C SER A 240 2.23 -22.91 1.98
N TYR A 241 3.55 -22.68 1.90
CA TYR A 241 4.38 -22.22 3.02
C TYR A 241 4.98 -20.83 2.74
N THR A 242 4.13 -19.83 2.45
CA THR A 242 4.59 -18.50 2.03
C THR A 242 5.23 -17.70 3.16
N MET A 243 4.63 -17.74 4.36
CA MET A 243 5.08 -16.93 5.50
C MET A 243 6.18 -17.63 6.28
N ASN A 244 7.28 -16.94 6.56
CA ASN A 244 8.33 -17.46 7.42
C ASN A 244 7.97 -17.35 8.92
N GLN A 245 8.58 -18.19 9.76
CA GLN A 245 8.28 -18.26 11.21
C GLN A 245 8.57 -16.94 11.93
N THR A 246 9.62 -16.24 11.53
CA THR A 246 10.01 -14.95 12.13
C THR A 246 8.92 -13.91 11.86
N ALA A 247 8.46 -13.78 10.61
CA ALA A 247 7.39 -12.85 10.26
C ALA A 247 6.09 -13.14 11.04
N LEU A 248 5.72 -14.42 11.20
CA LEU A 248 4.54 -14.80 11.99
C LEU A 248 4.67 -14.37 13.46
N ALA A 249 5.80 -14.68 14.10
CA ALA A 249 6.03 -14.34 15.50
C ALA A 249 6.08 -12.81 15.72
N LEU A 250 6.84 -12.10 14.90
CA LEU A 250 6.99 -10.64 15.02
C LEU A 250 5.71 -9.88 14.64
N GLY A 251 4.93 -10.41 13.68
CA GLY A 251 3.64 -9.85 13.30
C GLY A 251 2.63 -9.87 14.45
N VAL A 252 2.60 -10.95 15.23
CA VAL A 252 1.77 -11.04 16.44
C VAL A 252 2.11 -9.95 17.45
N GLU A 253 3.39 -9.69 17.69
CA GLU A 253 3.81 -8.63 18.61
C GLU A 253 3.49 -7.23 18.09
N ALA A 254 3.60 -7.04 16.78
CA ALA A 254 3.28 -5.76 16.14
C ALA A 254 1.78 -5.42 16.17
N ILE A 255 0.89 -6.42 16.01
CA ILE A 255 -0.56 -6.17 16.01
C ILE A 255 -1.08 -5.94 17.44
N LYS A 256 -0.47 -6.55 18.44
CA LYS A 256 -0.86 -6.43 19.84
C LYS A 256 -0.53 -5.07 20.45
N ASP A 257 0.53 -4.40 20.02
CA ASP A 257 0.96 -3.12 20.60
C ASP A 257 0.17 -1.95 20.00
N LYS A 258 -1.09 -1.85 20.40
CA LYS A 258 -1.99 -0.79 19.94
C LYS A 258 -1.52 0.61 20.33
N ALA A 259 -1.00 0.77 21.55
CA ALA A 259 -0.59 2.07 22.08
C ALA A 259 0.59 2.65 21.27
N TYR A 260 1.62 1.86 21.00
CA TYR A 260 2.76 2.26 20.19
C TYR A 260 2.36 2.58 18.75
N PHE A 261 1.49 1.75 18.16
CA PHE A 261 0.94 1.95 16.82
C PHE A 261 0.19 3.28 16.72
N GLU A 262 -0.70 3.59 17.67
CA GLU A 262 -1.45 4.84 17.71
C GLU A 262 -0.52 6.04 17.90
N GLU A 263 0.43 5.97 18.82
CA GLU A 263 1.42 7.03 19.06
C GLU A 263 2.22 7.35 17.80
N THR A 264 2.82 6.34 17.16
CA THR A 264 3.67 6.56 15.98
C THR A 264 2.88 7.04 14.78
N SER A 265 1.67 6.52 14.56
CA SER A 265 0.77 7.00 13.49
C SER A 265 0.40 8.48 13.70
N GLN A 266 0.06 8.88 14.93
CA GLN A 266 -0.23 10.28 15.25
C GLN A 266 0.98 11.21 15.07
N ARG A 267 2.19 10.74 15.40
CA ARG A 267 3.42 11.50 15.14
C ARG A 267 3.65 11.73 13.64
N VAL A 268 3.43 10.71 12.81
CA VAL A 268 3.51 10.85 11.34
C VAL A 268 2.45 11.84 10.83
N ILE A 269 1.21 11.75 11.30
CA ILE A 269 0.13 12.67 10.94
C ILE A 269 0.52 14.12 11.32
N ALA A 270 0.95 14.35 12.54
CA ALA A 270 1.34 15.67 13.01
C ALA A 270 2.51 16.26 12.18
N THR A 271 3.50 15.44 11.86
CA THR A 271 4.64 15.84 11.01
C THR A 271 4.18 16.14 9.58
N ARG A 272 3.24 15.35 9.01
CA ARG A 272 2.65 15.61 7.70
C ARG A 272 1.93 16.96 7.66
N GLU A 273 1.07 17.23 8.63
CA GLU A 273 0.30 18.48 8.66
C GLU A 273 1.22 19.71 8.82
N TRP A 274 2.25 19.59 9.64
CA TRP A 274 3.28 20.63 9.72
C TRP A 274 4.02 20.81 8.37
N THR A 275 4.40 19.73 7.72
CA THR A 275 5.10 19.75 6.42
C THR A 275 4.23 20.40 5.34
N LYS A 276 2.93 20.09 5.28
CA LYS A 276 1.97 20.77 4.39
C LYS A 276 1.98 22.29 4.57
N GLN A 277 1.97 22.77 5.83
CA GLN A 277 2.01 24.20 6.12
C GLN A 277 3.31 24.85 5.63
N GLU A 278 4.45 24.19 5.83
CA GLU A 278 5.73 24.74 5.38
C GLU A 278 5.87 24.72 3.85
N LEU A 279 5.42 23.64 3.19
CA LEU A 279 5.40 23.53 1.71
C LEU A 279 4.48 24.61 1.10
N THR A 280 3.32 24.88 1.67
CA THR A 280 2.42 25.95 1.22
C THR A 280 3.10 27.31 1.27
N LYS A 281 3.85 27.63 2.34
CA LYS A 281 4.62 28.88 2.46
C LYS A 281 5.71 29.00 1.39
N LEU A 282 6.18 27.89 0.85
CA LEU A 282 7.20 27.81 -0.21
C LEU A 282 6.59 27.80 -1.62
N GLY A 283 5.28 27.89 -1.77
CA GLY A 283 4.61 27.94 -3.08
C GLY A 283 4.33 26.56 -3.70
N PHE A 284 4.36 25.49 -2.89
CA PHE A 284 3.92 24.17 -3.36
C PHE A 284 2.40 24.04 -3.31
N SER A 285 1.87 23.29 -4.29
CA SER A 285 0.48 22.85 -4.35
C SER A 285 0.41 21.34 -4.22
N PHE A 286 -0.60 20.81 -3.53
CA PHE A 286 -0.83 19.38 -3.30
C PHE A 286 -2.29 19.14 -2.89
N GLY A 287 -2.79 17.91 -3.12
CA GLY A 287 -4.07 17.47 -2.58
C GLY A 287 -3.99 17.22 -1.07
N ASP A 288 -5.16 17.12 -0.41
CA ASP A 288 -5.22 16.82 1.02
C ASP A 288 -4.89 15.34 1.28
N SER A 289 -3.61 15.08 1.52
CA SER A 289 -3.13 13.73 1.77
C SER A 289 -3.56 13.20 3.13
N MET A 290 -4.13 11.98 3.14
CA MET A 290 -4.43 11.15 4.31
C MET A 290 -3.53 9.90 4.37
N SER A 291 -2.30 10.02 3.85
CA SER A 291 -1.29 8.94 3.85
C SER A 291 -0.01 9.38 4.58
N ASN A 292 1.02 8.56 4.58
CA ASN A 292 2.34 8.93 5.11
C ASN A 292 3.25 9.57 4.05
N PHE A 293 2.68 10.28 3.09
CA PHE A 293 3.40 11.04 2.07
C PHE A 293 2.57 12.22 1.58
N ILE A 294 3.22 13.16 0.91
CA ILE A 294 2.59 14.29 0.22
C ILE A 294 2.94 14.19 -1.27
N PHE A 295 1.96 14.42 -2.15
CA PHE A 295 2.13 14.46 -3.59
C PHE A 295 2.06 15.91 -4.05
N ALA A 296 3.23 16.54 -4.23
CA ALA A 296 3.37 17.98 -4.36
C ALA A 296 3.98 18.41 -5.69
N THR A 297 3.53 19.56 -6.20
CA THR A 297 4.08 20.27 -7.35
C THR A 297 4.45 21.69 -6.97
N HIS A 298 5.36 22.32 -7.74
CA HIS A 298 5.72 23.72 -7.56
C HIS A 298 5.60 24.46 -8.90
N GLU A 299 5.01 25.66 -8.91
CA GLU A 299 4.68 26.38 -10.13
C GLU A 299 5.88 26.89 -10.94
N ARG A 300 6.99 27.24 -10.25
CA ARG A 300 8.17 27.87 -10.87
C ARG A 300 9.32 26.92 -11.15
N VAL A 301 9.39 25.78 -10.43
CA VAL A 301 10.49 24.84 -10.55
C VAL A 301 9.93 23.45 -10.84
N SER A 302 10.48 22.79 -11.86
CA SER A 302 9.98 21.48 -12.28
C SER A 302 10.29 20.40 -11.23
N ALA A 303 9.39 19.42 -11.11
CA ALA A 303 9.59 18.29 -10.20
C ALA A 303 10.88 17.51 -10.51
N LYS A 304 11.25 17.38 -11.79
CA LYS A 304 12.48 16.72 -12.19
C LYS A 304 13.72 17.47 -11.69
N GLU A 305 13.74 18.80 -11.83
CA GLU A 305 14.84 19.64 -11.36
C GLU A 305 14.99 19.57 -9.84
N LEU A 306 13.87 19.68 -9.09
CA LEU A 306 13.87 19.51 -7.63
C LEU A 306 14.34 18.12 -7.21
N PHE A 307 13.88 17.08 -7.90
CA PHE A 307 14.32 15.70 -7.64
C PHE A 307 15.83 15.53 -7.77
N GLU A 308 16.43 16.08 -8.85
CA GLU A 308 17.86 16.02 -9.10
C GLU A 308 18.65 16.86 -8.09
N ALA A 309 18.13 18.02 -7.69
CA ALA A 309 18.75 18.88 -6.69
C ALA A 309 18.73 18.24 -5.29
N LEU A 310 17.58 17.73 -4.85
CA LEU A 310 17.43 17.01 -3.58
C LEU A 310 18.36 15.79 -3.50
N LYS A 311 18.44 15.02 -4.57
CA LYS A 311 19.32 13.84 -4.63
C LYS A 311 20.80 14.18 -4.45
N LYS A 312 21.27 15.33 -4.96
CA LYS A 312 22.66 15.80 -4.75
C LYS A 312 22.98 16.10 -3.28
N GLU A 313 21.95 16.45 -2.51
CA GLU A 313 22.05 16.70 -1.06
C GLU A 313 21.64 15.49 -0.24
N HIS A 314 21.68 14.28 -0.84
CA HIS A 314 21.34 13.01 -0.20
C HIS A 314 19.92 12.95 0.39
N ILE A 315 18.98 13.75 -0.17
CA ILE A 315 17.56 13.72 0.17
C ILE A 315 16.82 13.00 -0.97
N PHE A 316 16.31 11.82 -0.69
CA PHE A 316 15.69 10.95 -1.70
C PHE A 316 14.16 11.04 -1.63
N VAL A 317 13.54 11.56 -2.68
CA VAL A 317 12.08 11.60 -2.89
C VAL A 317 11.71 10.76 -4.12
N ARG A 318 10.42 10.57 -4.39
CA ARG A 318 9.98 9.83 -5.58
C ARG A 318 9.52 10.77 -6.67
N TYR A 319 10.11 10.62 -7.85
CA TYR A 319 9.71 11.28 -9.10
C TYR A 319 9.00 10.28 -10.03
N PHE A 320 8.06 10.77 -10.85
CA PHE A 320 7.32 9.99 -11.85
C PHE A 320 7.45 10.67 -13.20
N SER A 321 7.77 9.90 -14.26
CA SER A 321 7.88 10.41 -15.63
C SER A 321 6.60 10.28 -16.45
N LYS A 322 5.49 9.79 -15.84
CA LYS A 322 4.20 9.60 -16.52
C LYS A 322 3.54 10.96 -16.80
N GLU A 323 2.83 11.06 -17.91
CA GLU A 323 1.94 12.16 -18.22
C GLU A 323 0.98 12.47 -17.06
N ARG A 324 0.52 13.71 -16.92
CA ARG A 324 -0.28 14.28 -15.82
C ARG A 324 0.44 14.36 -14.47
N ILE A 325 1.43 13.51 -14.17
CA ILE A 325 2.14 13.49 -12.88
C ILE A 325 3.63 13.78 -12.97
N SER A 326 4.14 14.09 -14.17
CA SER A 326 5.57 14.37 -14.40
C SER A 326 6.06 15.66 -13.73
N ASN A 327 5.15 16.53 -13.29
CA ASN A 327 5.52 17.73 -12.52
C ASN A 327 5.21 17.61 -11.02
N TYR A 328 5.12 16.38 -10.50
CA TYR A 328 4.87 16.09 -9.09
C TYR A 328 5.99 15.26 -8.49
N LEU A 329 6.25 15.51 -7.21
CA LEU A 329 7.08 14.67 -6.34
C LEU A 329 6.20 14.01 -5.27
N ARG A 330 6.40 12.72 -5.02
CA ARG A 330 5.86 12.09 -3.82
C ARG A 330 6.94 12.09 -2.75
N ILE A 331 6.66 12.77 -1.66
CA ILE A 331 7.55 12.99 -0.52
C ILE A 331 7.01 12.20 0.66
N SER A 332 7.69 11.12 1.05
CA SER A 332 7.34 10.37 2.28
C SER A 332 7.54 11.25 3.51
N ILE A 333 6.76 11.02 4.56
CA ILE A 333 6.91 11.72 5.82
C ILE A 333 7.97 11.00 6.66
N GLY A 334 9.07 11.66 6.88
CA GLY A 334 10.15 11.26 7.77
C GLY A 334 9.91 11.66 9.22
N THR A 335 10.96 11.59 10.05
CA THR A 335 10.93 12.21 11.38
C THR A 335 10.77 13.72 11.26
N LYS A 336 10.45 14.38 12.37
CA LYS A 336 10.32 15.85 12.38
C LYS A 336 11.62 16.52 11.92
N GLU A 337 12.77 16.01 12.37
CA GLU A 337 14.11 16.50 12.06
C GLU A 337 14.44 16.31 10.57
N GLU A 338 14.12 15.17 9.99
CA GLU A 338 14.30 14.90 8.55
C GLU A 338 13.45 15.85 7.69
N MET A 339 12.22 16.11 8.10
CA MET A 339 11.35 17.03 7.38
C MET A 339 11.78 18.49 7.55
N GLU A 340 12.34 18.88 8.69
CA GLU A 340 12.95 20.20 8.89
C GLU A 340 14.17 20.41 7.99
N GLU A 341 14.98 19.38 7.78
CA GLU A 341 16.12 19.39 6.86
C GLU A 341 15.65 19.60 5.41
N LEU A 342 14.66 18.81 4.98
CA LEU A 342 14.02 18.97 3.66
C LEU A 342 13.52 20.43 3.47
N ILE A 343 12.79 20.95 4.41
CA ILE A 343 12.24 22.31 4.33
C ILE A 343 13.35 23.38 4.31
N ARG A 344 14.43 23.18 5.07
CA ARG A 344 15.60 24.07 5.05
C ARG A 344 16.26 24.07 3.67
N PHE A 345 16.47 22.91 3.08
CA PHE A 345 16.98 22.81 1.71
C PHE A 345 16.09 23.55 0.72
N LEU A 346 14.78 23.30 0.74
CA LEU A 346 13.84 23.93 -0.19
C LEU A 346 13.79 25.44 -0.03
N LYS A 347 13.85 25.98 1.20
CA LYS A 347 13.94 27.42 1.46
C LYS A 347 15.16 28.06 0.79
N ASN A 348 16.31 27.44 0.90
CA ASN A 348 17.56 27.94 0.30
C ASN A 348 17.57 27.82 -1.22
N TYR A 349 16.98 26.75 -1.75
CA TYR A 349 16.98 26.45 -3.18
C TYR A 349 16.02 27.35 -3.98
N LEU A 350 14.89 27.75 -3.37
CA LEU A 350 13.82 28.50 -4.02
C LEU A 350 13.98 30.04 -3.89
N GLN A 351 14.95 30.51 -3.10
CA GLN A 351 15.32 31.94 -3.01
C GLN A 351 16.09 32.38 -4.25
#